data_0dedda11b0ea24b474580530a315a040
#
_entry.id   0dedda11b0ea24b474580530a315a040
#
_cell.length_a   1.000
_cell.length_b   1.000
_cell.length_c   1.000
_cell.angle_alpha   90.00
_cell.angle_beta   90.00
_cell.angle_gamma   90.00
#
_symmetry.space_group_name_H-M   'P 1'
#
loop_
_entity.id
_entity.type
_entity.pdbx_description
1 polymer ?
#
loop_
_entity_poly.entity_id
_entity_poly.type
_entity_poly.pdbx_seq_one_letter_code
_entity_poly.pdbx_strand_id
1 'polypeptide(L)'
;MNIDFPEALEFLFEPARYKVAYGGRGGAKSWGFARAILIRGSQKPIRVLCTREFQSSIADSVHKLLSDQIINLGLQDFYQVLQTSIRGKNGTEIVFAGLRHNISNLKSFEGVDICWIEEAQNTSRHSWKTLIPTLRKETLIDGKIIPSEIWVSFNPDLEEDETYQRFVVNTPPNSLVRKINWSDNPWFPQVLKDELEYLKEKNYDEYLNVWEGQCKHALEGAVYANELRQLALEDRITSVPYNPSKPVNTFWDLGDADGTAIWFVQKIGPEYRIIDYYYNFHHKLAHYFEILQSKKYNYEGHYLPHDADYELLGQMQTIKRQFMENYPNARIQIVDGAG
;
A
#
# COMPACT_ATOMS: atom_id res chain seq x y z
N MET A 1 26.21 22.69 21.30
CA MET A 1 24.80 22.32 21.59
C MET A 1 24.75 20.81 21.55
N ASN A 2 24.53 20.15 22.69
CA ASN A 2 24.36 18.69 22.69
C ASN A 2 22.86 18.45 22.40
N ILE A 3 22.56 18.00 21.20
CA ILE A 3 21.17 17.77 20.77
C ILE A 3 20.96 16.28 20.75
N ASP A 4 20.01 15.81 21.56
CA ASP A 4 19.59 14.43 21.50
C ASP A 4 18.91 14.15 20.15
N PHE A 5 19.52 13.29 19.34
CA PHE A 5 19.04 12.91 18.02
C PHE A 5 19.00 11.38 17.89
N PRO A 6 17.98 10.78 17.30
CA PRO A 6 17.92 9.33 17.12
C PRO A 6 19.01 8.86 16.16
N GLU A 7 19.88 7.97 16.59
CA GLU A 7 20.98 7.42 15.78
C GLU A 7 20.47 6.84 14.44
N ALA A 8 19.36 6.11 14.49
CA ALA A 8 18.75 5.53 13.29
C ALA A 8 18.34 6.57 12.22
N LEU A 9 18.25 7.86 12.58
CA LEU A 9 17.88 8.96 11.67
C LEU A 9 19.07 9.84 11.27
N GLU A 10 20.31 9.55 11.68
CA GLU A 10 21.50 10.32 11.32
C GLU A 10 21.75 10.38 9.81
N PHE A 11 21.26 9.39 9.05
CA PHE A 11 21.32 9.40 7.59
C PHE A 11 20.67 10.63 6.94
N LEU A 12 19.81 11.36 7.66
CA LEU A 12 19.24 12.63 7.18
C LEU A 12 20.28 13.71 6.95
N PHE A 13 21.47 13.59 7.54
CA PHE A 13 22.59 14.50 7.33
C PHE A 13 23.53 14.06 6.19
N GLU A 14 23.41 12.82 5.71
CA GLU A 14 24.18 12.32 4.57
C GLU A 14 23.65 12.90 3.24
N PRO A 15 24.51 13.09 2.22
CA PRO A 15 24.07 13.58 0.92
C PRO A 15 23.32 12.50 0.14
N ALA A 16 22.05 12.75 -0.22
CA ALA A 16 21.27 11.91 -1.12
C ALA A 16 20.08 12.70 -1.70
N ARG A 17 19.63 12.31 -2.89
CA ARG A 17 18.42 12.91 -3.50
C ARG A 17 17.15 12.53 -2.74
N TYR A 18 17.02 11.26 -2.36
CA TYR A 18 15.88 10.75 -1.62
C TYR A 18 16.31 10.24 -0.24
N LYS A 19 15.63 10.68 0.80
CA LYS A 19 15.83 10.22 2.17
C LYS A 19 14.50 9.73 2.71
N VAL A 20 14.41 8.44 2.93
CA VAL A 20 13.15 7.75 3.23
C VAL A 20 13.25 7.02 4.57
N ALA A 21 12.37 7.38 5.50
CA ALA A 21 12.16 6.62 6.73
C ALA A 21 10.74 6.05 6.73
N TYR A 22 10.63 4.74 6.75
CA TYR A 22 9.35 4.05 6.85
C TYR A 22 9.38 3.06 8.01
N GLY A 23 8.22 2.60 8.49
CA GLY A 23 8.13 1.63 9.57
C GLY A 23 7.00 1.93 10.52
N GLY A 24 6.95 1.19 11.65
CA GLY A 24 5.88 1.27 12.63
C GLY A 24 5.77 2.62 13.34
N ARG A 25 4.72 2.75 14.13
CA ARG A 25 4.51 3.91 14.99
C ARG A 25 5.55 3.96 16.12
N GLY A 26 5.75 5.12 16.70
CA GLY A 26 6.66 5.30 17.84
C GLY A 26 8.15 5.36 17.51
N GLY A 27 8.57 5.18 16.23
CA GLY A 27 9.98 5.26 15.81
C GLY A 27 10.59 6.67 15.76
N ALA A 28 9.93 7.69 16.28
CA ALA A 28 10.38 9.09 16.30
C ALA A 28 10.69 9.69 14.91
N LYS A 29 10.18 9.08 13.81
CA LYS A 29 10.46 9.51 12.43
C LYS A 29 10.17 11.00 12.24
N SER A 30 8.93 11.44 12.44
CA SER A 30 8.53 12.84 12.23
C SER A 30 9.32 13.82 13.12
N TRP A 31 9.64 13.44 14.37
CA TRP A 31 10.48 14.23 15.26
C TRP A 31 11.90 14.40 14.72
N GLY A 32 12.52 13.33 14.29
CA GLY A 32 13.86 13.36 13.73
C GLY A 32 13.93 14.19 12.44
N PHE A 33 12.94 14.08 11.54
CA PHE A 33 12.86 14.90 10.34
C PHE A 33 12.72 16.37 10.68
N ALA A 34 11.83 16.73 11.61
CA ALA A 34 11.67 18.11 12.06
C ALA A 34 12.96 18.66 12.67
N ARG A 35 13.63 17.92 13.57
CA ARG A 35 14.91 18.33 14.17
C ARG A 35 16.01 18.48 13.13
N ALA A 36 16.14 17.54 12.20
CA ALA A 36 17.15 17.61 11.14
C ALA A 36 16.95 18.85 10.25
N ILE A 37 15.71 19.20 9.90
CA ILE A 37 15.37 20.41 9.16
C ILE A 37 15.81 21.66 9.94
N LEU A 38 15.45 21.76 11.22
CA LEU A 38 15.78 22.90 12.06
C LEU A 38 17.29 23.05 12.28
N ILE A 39 18.01 21.94 12.51
CA ILE A 39 19.45 21.93 12.66
C ILE A 39 20.13 22.40 11.36
N ARG A 40 19.77 21.83 10.21
CA ARG A 40 20.35 22.23 8.91
C ARG A 40 20.02 23.67 8.56
N GLY A 41 18.77 24.10 8.84
CA GLY A 41 18.35 25.49 8.62
C GLY A 41 19.02 26.51 9.52
N SER A 42 19.48 26.14 10.72
CA SER A 42 20.25 27.01 11.59
C SER A 42 21.71 27.15 11.15
N GLN A 43 22.25 26.11 10.49
CA GLN A 43 23.66 26.12 10.02
C GLN A 43 23.86 26.89 8.73
N LYS A 44 22.91 26.81 7.79
CA LYS A 44 22.95 27.49 6.50
C LYS A 44 21.52 27.86 6.05
N PRO A 45 21.37 29.00 5.31
CA PRO A 45 20.05 29.34 4.77
C PRO A 45 19.56 28.28 3.79
N ILE A 46 18.38 27.72 4.06
CA ILE A 46 17.70 26.75 3.21
C ILE A 46 16.23 27.09 3.07
N ARG A 47 15.65 26.76 1.94
CA ARG A 47 14.22 26.82 1.71
C ARG A 47 13.62 25.42 1.77
N VAL A 48 12.71 25.23 2.71
CA VAL A 48 12.08 23.91 2.98
C VAL A 48 10.61 23.98 2.65
N LEU A 49 10.11 22.99 1.93
CA LEU A 49 8.69 22.77 1.70
C LEU A 49 8.26 21.52 2.49
N CYS A 50 7.38 21.70 3.47
CA CYS A 50 6.73 20.61 4.19
C CYS A 50 5.37 20.32 3.56
N THR A 51 5.10 19.05 3.21
CA THR A 51 3.88 18.66 2.51
C THR A 51 3.21 17.43 3.11
N ARG A 52 1.91 17.35 2.89
CA ARG A 52 1.06 16.15 2.98
C ARG A 52 0.14 16.10 1.77
N GLU A 53 -0.52 14.98 1.51
CA GLU A 53 -1.52 14.92 0.43
C GLU A 53 -2.64 15.96 0.65
N PHE A 54 -3.14 16.10 1.89
CA PHE A 54 -4.20 17.04 2.23
C PHE A 54 -3.68 18.23 3.05
N GLN A 55 -4.08 19.44 2.68
CA GLN A 55 -3.61 20.68 3.32
C GLN A 55 -4.18 20.87 4.74
N SER A 56 -5.40 20.44 4.99
CA SER A 56 -6.09 20.66 6.29
C SER A 56 -5.35 20.04 7.48
N SER A 57 -4.55 19.00 7.26
CA SER A 57 -3.79 18.32 8.31
C SER A 57 -2.39 18.90 8.57
N ILE A 58 -1.89 19.81 7.73
CA ILE A 58 -0.50 20.30 7.82
C ILE A 58 -0.32 21.31 8.95
N ALA A 59 -1.27 22.23 9.11
CA ALA A 59 -1.19 23.27 10.14
C ALA A 59 -1.21 22.68 11.55
N ASP A 60 -2.10 21.70 11.78
CA ASP A 60 -2.29 21.10 13.09
C ASP A 60 -1.24 20.02 13.43
N SER A 61 -0.43 19.60 12.47
CA SER A 61 0.55 18.53 12.67
C SER A 61 2.00 18.96 12.43
N VAL A 62 2.40 19.17 11.18
CA VAL A 62 3.80 19.44 10.83
C VAL A 62 4.25 20.81 11.31
N HIS A 63 3.40 21.84 11.15
CA HIS A 63 3.72 23.18 11.63
C HIS A 63 3.83 23.21 13.15
N LYS A 64 2.88 22.61 13.86
CA LYS A 64 2.92 22.50 15.33
C LYS A 64 4.13 21.69 15.78
N LEU A 65 4.42 20.56 15.14
CA LEU A 65 5.59 19.74 15.47
C LEU A 65 6.89 20.54 15.37
N LEU A 66 7.10 21.26 14.26
CA LEU A 66 8.28 22.11 14.09
C LEU A 66 8.34 23.21 15.15
N SER A 67 7.21 23.82 15.48
CA SER A 67 7.14 24.87 16.52
C SER A 67 7.53 24.32 17.90
N ASP A 68 7.02 23.14 18.26
CA ASP A 68 7.37 22.46 19.51
C ASP A 68 8.86 22.08 19.55
N GLN A 69 9.40 21.59 18.42
CA GLN A 69 10.83 21.27 18.33
C GLN A 69 11.73 22.50 18.38
N ILE A 70 11.31 23.66 17.89
CA ILE A 70 12.04 24.93 18.06
C ILE A 70 12.18 25.25 19.56
N ILE A 71 11.11 25.06 20.33
CA ILE A 71 11.14 25.28 21.79
C ILE A 71 12.07 24.26 22.47
N ASN A 72 11.89 22.99 22.15
CA ASN A 72 12.66 21.89 22.76
C ASN A 72 14.17 21.99 22.47
N LEU A 73 14.55 22.53 21.32
CA LEU A 73 15.94 22.74 20.90
C LEU A 73 16.53 24.07 21.37
N GLY A 74 15.76 24.95 22.03
CA GLY A 74 16.21 26.28 22.45
C GLY A 74 16.50 27.22 21.28
N LEU A 75 15.77 27.08 20.17
CA LEU A 75 15.97 27.84 18.93
C LEU A 75 14.96 28.98 18.74
N GLN A 76 14.24 29.39 19.80
CA GLN A 76 13.23 30.47 19.75
C GLN A 76 13.82 31.81 19.36
N ASP A 77 15.04 32.07 19.79
CA ASP A 77 15.76 33.32 19.43
C ASP A 77 16.22 33.34 17.97
N PHE A 78 16.28 32.16 17.32
CA PHE A 78 16.73 32.05 15.93
C PHE A 78 15.56 31.94 14.95
N TYR A 79 14.52 31.18 15.27
CA TYR A 79 13.35 30.95 14.41
C TYR A 79 12.15 31.79 14.86
N GLN A 80 11.57 32.52 13.91
CA GLN A 80 10.26 33.16 14.06
C GLN A 80 9.15 32.27 13.50
N VAL A 81 8.25 31.81 14.35
CA VAL A 81 7.08 31.04 13.95
C VAL A 81 5.95 31.98 13.56
N LEU A 82 5.54 31.92 12.30
CA LEU A 82 4.39 32.67 11.73
C LEU A 82 3.24 31.70 11.46
N GLN A 83 2.07 32.20 11.18
CA GLN A 83 0.86 31.39 10.95
C GLN A 83 1.01 30.41 9.77
N THR A 84 1.71 30.77 8.70
CA THR A 84 1.83 30.00 7.46
C THR A 84 3.27 29.62 7.09
N SER A 85 4.25 30.04 7.88
CA SER A 85 5.67 29.77 7.63
C SER A 85 6.50 29.88 8.90
N ILE A 86 7.72 29.36 8.86
CA ILE A 86 8.73 29.53 9.91
C ILE A 86 9.96 30.15 9.25
N ARG A 87 10.53 31.20 9.84
CA ARG A 87 11.68 31.93 9.28
C ARG A 87 12.86 31.95 10.24
N GLY A 88 14.03 31.60 9.75
CA GLY A 88 15.30 31.73 10.46
C GLY A 88 15.98 33.09 10.23
N LYS A 89 16.69 33.60 11.23
CA LYS A 89 17.43 34.88 11.14
C LYS A 89 18.45 34.93 10.00
N ASN A 90 18.93 33.78 9.54
CA ASN A 90 19.87 33.66 8.43
C ASN A 90 19.21 33.66 7.03
N GLY A 91 17.89 33.76 6.95
CA GLY A 91 17.15 33.67 5.69
C GLY A 91 16.56 32.26 5.39
N THR A 92 16.71 31.32 6.29
CA THR A 92 15.99 30.04 6.20
C THR A 92 14.47 30.28 6.19
N GLU A 93 13.77 29.59 5.28
CA GLU A 93 12.32 29.66 5.17
C GLU A 93 11.72 28.25 5.11
N ILE A 94 10.76 27.95 5.98
CA ILE A 94 9.99 26.71 5.97
C ILE A 94 8.54 27.05 5.66
N VAL A 95 8.02 26.52 4.58
CA VAL A 95 6.65 26.74 4.09
C VAL A 95 5.87 25.44 4.04
N PHE A 96 4.53 25.53 4.04
CA PHE A 96 3.63 24.42 4.17
C PHE A 96 2.61 24.41 3.02
N ALA A 97 2.39 23.26 2.37
CA ALA A 97 1.40 23.11 1.31
C ALA A 97 0.84 21.69 1.21
N GLY A 98 -0.47 21.58 0.96
CA GLY A 98 -1.09 20.31 0.56
C GLY A 98 -0.84 19.99 -0.91
N LEU A 99 -0.61 18.72 -1.25
CA LEU A 99 -0.33 18.31 -2.62
C LEU A 99 -1.59 18.28 -3.48
N ARG A 100 -2.70 17.74 -2.98
CA ARG A 100 -3.89 17.41 -3.78
C ARG A 100 -4.56 18.61 -4.46
N HIS A 101 -4.68 19.74 -3.78
CA HIS A 101 -5.39 20.92 -4.30
C HIS A 101 -4.47 22.05 -4.79
N ASN A 102 -3.17 21.95 -4.56
CA ASN A 102 -2.21 23.00 -4.88
C ASN A 102 -1.16 22.55 -5.91
N ILE A 103 -1.37 21.45 -6.61
CA ILE A 103 -0.42 20.92 -7.60
C ILE A 103 -0.06 21.95 -8.67
N SER A 104 -1.04 22.76 -9.12
CA SER A 104 -0.78 23.86 -10.07
C SER A 104 0.08 24.99 -9.47
N ASN A 105 -0.02 25.19 -8.15
CA ASN A 105 0.73 26.22 -7.42
C ASN A 105 2.11 25.70 -6.97
N LEU A 106 2.41 24.41 -7.08
CA LEU A 106 3.75 23.85 -6.78
C LEU A 106 4.85 24.49 -7.66
N LYS A 107 4.50 24.99 -8.84
CA LYS A 107 5.42 25.75 -9.69
C LYS A 107 5.94 27.05 -9.00
N SER A 108 5.22 27.60 -8.02
CA SER A 108 5.64 28.73 -7.23
C SER A 108 6.70 28.40 -6.17
N PHE A 109 6.94 27.11 -5.90
CA PHE A 109 7.98 26.64 -4.97
C PHE A 109 9.31 26.35 -5.68
N GLU A 110 9.63 27.08 -6.74
CA GLU A 110 10.98 27.06 -7.32
C GLU A 110 12.02 27.47 -6.25
N GLY A 111 13.17 26.82 -6.28
CA GLY A 111 14.26 27.13 -5.35
C GLY A 111 14.19 26.42 -3.99
N VAL A 112 13.33 25.42 -3.82
CA VAL A 112 13.30 24.57 -2.63
C VAL A 112 14.54 23.69 -2.55
N ASP A 113 15.20 23.69 -1.41
CA ASP A 113 16.36 22.84 -1.11
C ASP A 113 15.94 21.47 -0.59
N ILE A 114 14.92 21.44 0.29
CA ILE A 114 14.39 20.21 0.89
C ILE A 114 12.88 20.23 0.78
N CYS A 115 12.31 19.16 0.24
CA CYS A 115 10.87 18.89 0.30
C CYS A 115 10.62 17.68 1.21
N TRP A 116 9.95 17.92 2.33
CA TRP A 116 9.56 16.86 3.24
C TRP A 116 8.08 16.49 3.05
N ILE A 117 7.84 15.24 2.69
CA ILE A 117 6.50 14.66 2.56
C ILE A 117 6.25 13.79 3.80
N GLU A 118 5.36 14.24 4.66
CA GLU A 118 4.98 13.58 5.89
C GLU A 118 3.65 12.84 5.72
N GLU A 119 3.49 11.67 6.37
CA GLU A 119 2.39 10.72 6.14
C GLU A 119 2.26 10.33 4.65
N ALA A 120 3.39 10.06 4.03
CA ALA A 120 3.48 9.87 2.58
C ALA A 120 2.78 8.59 2.08
N GLN A 121 2.32 7.66 2.95
CA GLN A 121 1.50 6.50 2.54
C GLN A 121 0.23 6.95 1.80
N ASN A 122 -0.30 8.12 2.12
CA ASN A 122 -1.49 8.66 1.49
C ASN A 122 -1.22 9.40 0.17
N THR A 123 0.06 9.55 -0.24
CA THR A 123 0.43 10.37 -1.40
C THR A 123 0.10 9.65 -2.70
N SER A 124 -0.76 10.27 -3.50
CA SER A 124 -1.24 9.70 -4.76
C SER A 124 -0.14 9.64 -5.83
N ARG A 125 -0.31 8.71 -6.80
CA ARG A 125 0.56 8.63 -7.98
C ARG A 125 0.62 9.93 -8.76
N HIS A 126 -0.48 10.66 -8.83
CA HIS A 126 -0.55 11.96 -9.49
C HIS A 126 0.30 13.01 -8.79
N SER A 127 0.22 13.07 -7.46
CA SER A 127 1.02 13.98 -6.63
C SER A 127 2.51 13.71 -6.80
N TRP A 128 2.96 12.45 -6.76
CA TRP A 128 4.35 12.06 -7.01
C TRP A 128 4.84 12.45 -8.40
N LYS A 129 4.06 12.16 -9.44
CA LYS A 129 4.41 12.50 -10.84
C LYS A 129 4.59 14.00 -11.07
N THR A 130 3.92 14.85 -10.30
CA THR A 130 4.02 16.29 -10.42
C THR A 130 5.09 16.88 -9.53
N LEU A 131 5.22 16.38 -8.29
CA LEU A 131 6.15 16.92 -7.29
C LEU A 131 7.62 16.67 -7.69
N ILE A 132 7.97 15.44 -8.07
CA ILE A 132 9.37 15.08 -8.34
C ILE A 132 10.00 15.94 -9.43
N PRO A 133 9.38 16.17 -10.61
CA PRO A 133 9.93 17.04 -11.64
C PRO A 133 9.96 18.53 -11.28
N THR A 134 9.11 18.96 -10.32
CA THR A 134 9.07 20.35 -9.85
C THR A 134 10.25 20.68 -8.96
N LEU A 135 10.74 19.71 -8.21
CA LEU A 135 11.90 19.87 -7.30
C LEU A 135 13.21 19.66 -8.09
N ARG A 136 13.67 20.72 -8.72
CA ARG A 136 14.78 20.70 -9.69
C ARG A 136 15.90 21.70 -9.37
N LYS A 137 15.94 22.25 -8.15
CA LYS A 137 17.04 23.14 -7.74
C LYS A 137 18.33 22.36 -7.67
N GLU A 138 19.37 22.93 -8.24
CA GLU A 138 20.73 22.48 -8.13
C GLU A 138 21.58 23.62 -7.52
N THR A 139 22.41 23.28 -6.56
CA THR A 139 23.30 24.24 -5.90
C THR A 139 24.74 23.77 -6.10
N LEU A 140 25.59 24.66 -6.60
CA LEU A 140 27.01 24.38 -6.74
C LEU A 140 27.71 24.68 -5.40
N ILE A 141 28.29 23.68 -4.75
CA ILE A 141 29.06 23.79 -3.52
C ILE A 141 30.39 23.07 -3.75
N ASP A 142 31.50 23.81 -3.57
CA ASP A 142 32.87 23.29 -3.74
C ASP A 142 33.08 22.50 -5.06
N GLY A 143 32.51 23.01 -6.16
CA GLY A 143 32.61 22.42 -7.48
C GLY A 143 31.72 21.18 -7.70
N LYS A 144 30.91 20.80 -6.72
CA LYS A 144 29.95 19.70 -6.83
C LYS A 144 28.50 20.21 -6.95
N ILE A 145 27.74 19.64 -7.87
CA ILE A 145 26.31 19.92 -8.00
C ILE A 145 25.58 19.12 -6.94
N ILE A 146 24.88 19.82 -6.06
CA ILE A 146 24.03 19.24 -5.01
C ILE A 146 22.58 19.49 -5.42
N PRO A 147 21.81 18.44 -5.77
CA PRO A 147 20.40 18.58 -6.11
C PRO A 147 19.57 18.84 -4.85
N SER A 148 18.39 19.43 -5.05
CA SER A 148 17.36 19.48 -4.00
C SER A 148 17.02 18.08 -3.49
N GLU A 149 16.71 17.98 -2.20
CA GLU A 149 16.44 16.72 -1.53
C GLU A 149 14.93 16.48 -1.37
N ILE A 150 14.52 15.23 -1.49
CA ILE A 150 13.14 14.76 -1.24
C ILE A 150 13.18 13.85 -0.02
N TRP A 151 12.57 14.30 1.06
CA TRP A 151 12.49 13.58 2.33
C TRP A 151 11.11 13.00 2.52
N VAL A 152 11.03 11.72 2.87
CA VAL A 152 9.79 10.96 2.91
C VAL A 152 9.69 10.22 4.24
N SER A 153 8.63 10.47 4.99
CA SER A 153 8.34 9.75 6.23
C SER A 153 6.93 9.17 6.20
N PHE A 154 6.79 7.88 6.50
CA PHE A 154 5.49 7.22 6.49
C PHE A 154 5.45 5.94 7.33
N ASN A 155 4.23 5.53 7.68
CA ASN A 155 3.94 4.20 8.20
C ASN A 155 3.28 3.42 7.06
N PRO A 156 3.82 2.27 6.64
CA PRO A 156 3.23 1.47 5.57
C PRO A 156 1.79 1.06 5.89
N ASP A 157 0.92 1.11 4.89
CA ASP A 157 -0.44 0.59 4.99
C ASP A 157 -0.59 -0.63 4.10
N LEU A 158 -0.63 -0.48 2.78
CA LEU A 158 -0.68 -1.57 1.82
C LEU A 158 0.62 -1.64 1.00
N GLU A 159 0.98 -2.86 0.56
CA GLU A 159 2.14 -3.03 -0.31
C GLU A 159 1.95 -2.36 -1.67
N GLU A 160 0.70 -2.29 -2.16
CA GLU A 160 0.32 -1.67 -3.42
C GLU A 160 0.35 -0.13 -3.38
N ASP A 161 0.49 0.48 -2.21
CA ASP A 161 0.55 1.92 -2.06
C ASP A 161 1.69 2.52 -2.89
N GLU A 162 1.39 3.58 -3.66
CA GLU A 162 2.34 4.19 -4.60
C GLU A 162 3.67 4.58 -3.94
N THR A 163 3.63 5.06 -2.69
CA THR A 163 4.83 5.44 -1.95
C THR A 163 5.67 4.23 -1.56
N TYR A 164 5.04 3.14 -1.11
CA TYR A 164 5.73 1.91 -0.77
C TYR A 164 6.35 1.27 -2.01
N GLN A 165 5.58 1.15 -3.08
CA GLN A 165 6.07 0.63 -4.37
C GLN A 165 7.24 1.45 -4.92
N ARG A 166 7.18 2.78 -4.81
CA ARG A 166 8.20 3.69 -5.35
C ARG A 166 9.51 3.68 -4.59
N PHE A 167 9.48 3.61 -3.27
CA PHE A 167 10.66 3.86 -2.45
C PHE A 167 11.17 2.62 -1.70
N VAL A 168 10.34 1.61 -1.48
CA VAL A 168 10.74 0.38 -0.77
C VAL A 168 10.95 -0.75 -1.77
N VAL A 169 9.96 -1.01 -2.63
CA VAL A 169 10.05 -2.10 -3.63
C VAL A 169 10.96 -1.69 -4.81
N ASN A 170 10.72 -0.52 -5.40
CA ASN A 170 11.44 -0.01 -6.57
C ASN A 170 12.29 1.20 -6.21
N THR A 171 13.23 1.05 -5.30
CA THR A 171 14.05 2.14 -4.76
C THR A 171 14.77 2.92 -5.87
N PRO A 172 14.56 4.25 -6.02
CA PRO A 172 15.24 5.06 -7.02
C PRO A 172 16.74 5.16 -6.75
N PRO A 173 17.58 5.45 -7.75
CA PRO A 173 18.99 5.72 -7.54
C PRO A 173 19.20 6.95 -6.65
N ASN A 174 20.33 7.00 -5.95
CA ASN A 174 20.67 8.07 -5.01
C ASN A 174 19.63 8.22 -3.88
N SER A 175 19.22 7.10 -3.29
CA SER A 175 18.27 7.01 -2.18
C SER A 175 18.93 6.42 -0.94
N LEU A 176 18.61 6.99 0.21
CA LEU A 176 18.85 6.39 1.53
C LEU A 176 17.50 5.99 2.12
N VAL A 177 17.24 4.69 2.20
CA VAL A 177 15.97 4.13 2.68
C VAL A 177 16.23 3.35 3.96
N ARG A 178 15.51 3.69 5.02
CA ARG A 178 15.66 3.06 6.34
C ARG A 178 14.29 2.66 6.90
N LYS A 179 14.20 1.43 7.37
CA LYS A 179 13.08 0.99 8.19
C LYS A 179 13.36 1.37 9.64
N ILE A 180 12.43 2.08 10.27
CA ILE A 180 12.59 2.65 11.62
C ILE A 180 11.31 2.37 12.41
N ASN A 181 11.47 1.61 13.50
CA ASN A 181 10.40 1.17 14.37
C ASN A 181 10.53 1.75 15.77
N TRP A 182 9.64 1.37 16.65
CA TRP A 182 9.63 1.77 18.06
C TRP A 182 10.94 1.39 18.80
N SER A 183 11.56 0.28 18.43
CA SER A 183 12.83 -0.21 19.03
C SER A 183 14.02 0.70 18.73
N ASP A 184 13.96 1.50 17.66
CA ASP A 184 14.99 2.45 17.27
C ASP A 184 14.82 3.81 17.98
N ASN A 185 13.76 3.96 18.78
CA ASN A 185 13.47 5.17 19.53
C ASN A 185 13.93 5.04 20.99
N PRO A 186 15.01 5.69 21.40
CA PRO A 186 15.52 5.60 22.77
C PRO A 186 14.57 6.22 23.82
N TRP A 187 13.61 7.04 23.37
CA TRP A 187 12.62 7.71 24.24
C TRP A 187 11.22 7.09 24.13
N PHE A 188 11.11 5.84 23.66
CA PHE A 188 9.81 5.19 23.51
C PHE A 188 9.10 5.07 24.85
N PRO A 189 7.89 5.65 25.03
CA PRO A 189 7.22 5.72 26.31
C PRO A 189 6.77 4.35 26.84
N GLN A 190 6.83 4.16 28.17
CA GLN A 190 6.39 2.90 28.78
C GLN A 190 4.92 2.59 28.49
N VAL A 191 4.05 3.61 28.54
CA VAL A 191 2.61 3.42 28.22
C VAL A 191 2.39 2.81 26.83
N LEU A 192 3.21 3.19 25.85
CA LEU A 192 3.14 2.61 24.50
C LEU A 192 3.74 1.22 24.41
N LYS A 193 4.68 0.86 25.29
CA LYS A 193 5.16 -0.53 25.41
C LYS A 193 4.08 -1.45 25.93
N ASP A 194 3.31 -1.00 26.91
CA ASP A 194 2.21 -1.77 27.48
C ASP A 194 1.11 -2.01 26.42
N GLU A 195 0.77 -1.00 25.64
CA GLU A 195 -0.17 -1.11 24.49
C GLU A 195 0.36 -2.04 23.39
N LEU A 196 1.64 -1.95 23.08
CA LEU A 196 2.33 -2.80 22.12
C LEU A 196 2.26 -4.28 22.52
N GLU A 197 2.60 -4.61 23.77
CA GLU A 197 2.56 -5.99 24.29
C GLU A 197 1.12 -6.51 24.31
N TYR A 198 0.15 -5.68 24.71
CA TYR A 198 -1.26 -6.04 24.66
C TYR A 198 -1.71 -6.37 23.24
N LEU A 199 -1.37 -5.52 22.27
CA LEU A 199 -1.75 -5.75 20.87
C LEU A 199 -1.07 -6.99 20.29
N LYS A 200 0.19 -7.22 20.65
CA LYS A 200 0.95 -8.39 20.23
C LYS A 200 0.31 -9.72 20.67
N GLU A 201 -0.28 -9.73 21.87
CA GLU A 201 -1.01 -10.91 22.39
C GLU A 201 -2.40 -11.06 21.76
N LYS A 202 -3.10 -9.95 21.50
CA LYS A 202 -4.51 -9.97 21.07
C LYS A 202 -4.70 -9.99 19.56
N ASN A 203 -3.87 -9.28 18.82
CA ASN A 203 -3.95 -9.16 17.36
C ASN A 203 -2.54 -9.00 16.79
N TYR A 204 -1.88 -10.11 16.56
CA TYR A 204 -0.49 -10.10 16.10
C TYR A 204 -0.28 -9.43 14.74
N ASP A 205 -1.28 -9.47 13.84
CA ASP A 205 -1.19 -8.82 12.53
C ASP A 205 -1.25 -7.31 12.64
N GLU A 206 -2.15 -6.82 13.46
CA GLU A 206 -2.23 -5.40 13.74
C GLU A 206 -0.96 -4.92 14.46
N TYR A 207 -0.40 -5.72 15.38
CA TYR A 207 0.91 -5.45 15.98
C TYR A 207 1.99 -5.31 14.90
N LEU A 208 2.07 -6.24 13.95
CA LEU A 208 3.07 -6.20 12.88
C LEU A 208 2.91 -4.95 11.98
N ASN A 209 1.69 -4.54 11.70
CA ASN A 209 1.46 -3.32 10.93
C ASN A 209 1.76 -2.06 11.74
N VAL A 210 1.12 -1.91 12.91
CA VAL A 210 1.18 -0.68 13.71
C VAL A 210 2.58 -0.42 14.28
N TRP A 211 3.23 -1.46 14.84
CA TRP A 211 4.49 -1.30 15.58
C TRP A 211 5.71 -1.74 14.80
N GLU A 212 5.61 -2.76 13.96
CA GLU A 212 6.73 -3.26 13.16
C GLU A 212 6.75 -2.71 11.73
N GLY A 213 5.73 -1.92 11.33
CA GLY A 213 5.69 -1.27 10.02
C GLY A 213 5.69 -2.26 8.86
N GLN A 214 5.04 -3.40 9.05
CA GLN A 214 4.73 -4.30 7.93
C GLN A 214 3.47 -3.79 7.23
N CYS A 215 3.40 -3.98 5.93
CA CYS A 215 2.18 -3.70 5.20
C CYS A 215 1.05 -4.60 5.70
N LYS A 216 -0.16 -4.05 5.76
CA LYS A 216 -1.35 -4.86 5.95
C LYS A 216 -1.47 -5.83 4.79
N HIS A 217 -1.78 -7.06 5.08
CA HIS A 217 -2.22 -7.95 4.02
C HIS A 217 -3.58 -7.46 3.53
N ALA A 218 -3.79 -7.47 2.20
CA ALA A 218 -5.03 -7.00 1.55
C ALA A 218 -6.31 -7.75 1.98
N LEU A 219 -6.22 -8.56 3.02
CA LEU A 219 -7.27 -9.42 3.57
C LEU A 219 -7.99 -8.81 4.79
N GLU A 220 -7.69 -7.58 5.19
CA GLU A 220 -8.39 -6.92 6.28
C GLU A 220 -9.88 -6.75 5.92
N GLY A 221 -10.77 -7.45 6.64
CA GLY A 221 -12.20 -7.55 6.31
C GLY A 221 -12.59 -8.79 5.49
N ALA A 222 -11.66 -9.60 5.00
CA ALA A 222 -11.98 -10.87 4.37
C ALA A 222 -12.40 -11.90 5.43
N VAL A 223 -13.49 -12.61 5.16
CA VAL A 223 -14.08 -13.62 6.07
C VAL A 223 -13.08 -14.71 6.47
N TYR A 224 -12.15 -15.05 5.58
CA TYR A 224 -11.16 -16.12 5.74
C TYR A 224 -9.69 -15.59 5.82
N ALA A 225 -9.50 -14.36 6.28
CA ALA A 225 -8.16 -13.75 6.33
C ALA A 225 -7.14 -14.58 7.13
N ASN A 226 -7.53 -15.03 8.34
CA ASN A 226 -6.68 -15.81 9.22
C ASN A 226 -6.37 -17.20 8.66
N GLU A 227 -7.38 -17.86 8.08
CA GLU A 227 -7.24 -19.17 7.48
C GLU A 227 -6.31 -19.16 6.27
N LEU A 228 -6.48 -18.18 5.38
CA LEU A 228 -5.61 -18.00 4.21
C LEU A 228 -4.16 -17.69 4.60
N ARG A 229 -3.96 -16.90 5.63
CA ARG A 229 -2.63 -16.62 6.14
C ARG A 229 -1.99 -17.87 6.75
N GLN A 230 -2.72 -18.66 7.53
CA GLN A 230 -2.20 -19.90 8.07
C GLN A 230 -1.81 -20.88 6.97
N LEU A 231 -2.61 -20.97 5.90
CA LEU A 231 -2.29 -21.74 4.70
C LEU A 231 -0.99 -21.27 4.03
N ALA A 232 -0.76 -19.95 3.98
CA ALA A 232 0.47 -19.39 3.43
C ALA A 232 1.70 -19.70 4.31
N LEU A 233 1.58 -19.57 5.64
CA LEU A 233 2.65 -19.88 6.59
C LEU A 233 3.02 -21.38 6.61
N GLU A 234 2.06 -22.25 6.31
CA GLU A 234 2.24 -23.70 6.22
C GLU A 234 2.64 -24.18 4.81
N ASP A 235 2.97 -23.26 3.90
CA ASP A 235 3.25 -23.55 2.47
C ASP A 235 2.14 -24.35 1.76
N ARG A 236 0.88 -24.21 2.21
CA ARG A 236 -0.28 -24.91 1.68
C ARG A 236 -0.96 -24.21 0.50
N ILE A 237 -0.61 -22.96 0.23
CA ILE A 237 -1.00 -22.27 -1.01
C ILE A 237 -0.03 -22.73 -2.10
N THR A 238 -0.47 -23.68 -2.90
CA THR A 238 0.37 -24.33 -3.90
C THR A 238 -0.40 -24.61 -5.18
N SER A 239 0.33 -24.94 -6.24
CA SER A 239 -0.29 -25.41 -7.48
C SER A 239 -0.88 -26.81 -7.31
N VAL A 240 -2.14 -26.97 -7.72
CA VAL A 240 -2.83 -28.27 -7.74
C VAL A 240 -2.88 -28.76 -9.19
N PRO A 241 -1.99 -29.67 -9.60
CA PRO A 241 -1.87 -30.08 -11.00
C PRO A 241 -3.07 -30.92 -11.44
N TYR A 242 -3.50 -30.71 -12.70
CA TYR A 242 -4.45 -31.59 -13.37
C TYR A 242 -3.89 -33.01 -13.55
N ASN A 243 -4.69 -34.03 -13.20
CA ASN A 243 -4.39 -35.43 -13.44
C ASN A 243 -5.16 -35.95 -14.67
N PRO A 244 -4.50 -36.20 -15.82
CA PRO A 244 -5.18 -36.64 -17.03
C PRO A 244 -5.89 -37.99 -16.92
N SER A 245 -5.55 -38.82 -15.94
CA SER A 245 -6.19 -40.12 -15.70
C SER A 245 -7.50 -40.03 -14.94
N LYS A 246 -7.90 -38.85 -14.47
CA LYS A 246 -9.10 -38.61 -13.72
C LYS A 246 -9.97 -37.57 -14.41
N PRO A 247 -11.30 -37.77 -14.42
CA PRO A 247 -12.19 -36.80 -15.04
C PRO A 247 -12.32 -35.54 -14.18
N VAL A 248 -12.78 -34.46 -14.82
CA VAL A 248 -13.03 -33.17 -14.20
C VAL A 248 -14.53 -32.93 -14.08
N ASN A 249 -14.96 -32.49 -12.93
CA ASN A 249 -16.30 -31.97 -12.68
C ASN A 249 -16.25 -30.45 -12.58
N THR A 250 -17.23 -29.75 -13.16
CA THR A 250 -17.33 -28.30 -13.04
C THR A 250 -18.52 -27.90 -12.20
N PHE A 251 -18.33 -26.90 -11.36
CA PHE A 251 -19.38 -26.31 -10.52
C PHE A 251 -19.57 -24.87 -10.93
N TRP A 252 -20.81 -24.47 -11.17
CA TRP A 252 -21.15 -23.21 -11.78
C TRP A 252 -21.93 -22.30 -10.84
N ASP A 253 -21.57 -21.04 -10.84
CA ASP A 253 -22.38 -19.95 -10.32
C ASP A 253 -22.66 -19.02 -11.51
N LEU A 254 -23.92 -18.87 -11.89
CA LEU A 254 -24.34 -18.17 -13.10
C LEU A 254 -24.81 -16.77 -12.75
N GLY A 255 -24.10 -15.75 -13.23
CA GLY A 255 -24.47 -14.35 -13.11
C GLY A 255 -24.17 -13.60 -14.40
N ASP A 256 -24.98 -12.58 -14.71
CA ASP A 256 -24.74 -11.69 -15.86
C ASP A 256 -24.01 -10.42 -15.42
N ALA A 257 -24.55 -9.70 -14.47
CA ALA A 257 -23.99 -8.44 -13.97
C ALA A 257 -22.91 -8.65 -12.90
N ASP A 258 -23.09 -9.64 -12.05
CA ASP A 258 -22.19 -10.02 -10.96
C ASP A 258 -21.21 -11.12 -11.34
N GLY A 259 -21.31 -11.62 -12.56
CA GLY A 259 -20.35 -12.54 -13.18
C GLY A 259 -20.68 -14.01 -13.00
N THR A 260 -20.18 -14.81 -13.96
CA THR A 260 -20.25 -16.28 -13.94
C THR A 260 -18.94 -16.85 -13.45
N ALA A 261 -18.99 -17.70 -12.43
CA ALA A 261 -17.85 -18.44 -11.89
C ALA A 261 -17.90 -19.91 -12.23
N ILE A 262 -16.73 -20.50 -12.55
CA ILE A 262 -16.58 -21.93 -12.85
C ILE A 262 -15.43 -22.49 -12.01
N TRP A 263 -15.73 -23.48 -11.17
CA TRP A 263 -14.75 -24.24 -10.44
C TRP A 263 -14.50 -25.58 -11.12
N PHE A 264 -13.24 -25.95 -11.34
CA PHE A 264 -12.84 -27.21 -11.94
C PHE A 264 -12.30 -28.14 -10.87
N VAL A 265 -12.92 -29.26 -10.66
CA VAL A 265 -12.66 -30.18 -9.54
C VAL A 265 -12.40 -31.60 -10.03
N GLN A 266 -11.37 -32.21 -9.48
CA GLN A 266 -11.12 -33.65 -9.62
C GLN A 266 -11.29 -34.36 -8.30
N LYS A 267 -11.88 -35.55 -8.33
CA LYS A 267 -11.94 -36.47 -7.18
C LYS A 267 -10.84 -37.53 -7.32
N ILE A 268 -9.91 -37.55 -6.37
CA ILE A 268 -8.79 -38.49 -6.34
C ILE A 268 -8.82 -39.27 -5.01
N GLY A 269 -9.36 -40.47 -5.04
CA GLY A 269 -9.62 -41.21 -3.81
C GLY A 269 -10.62 -40.50 -2.90
N PRO A 270 -10.27 -40.22 -1.64
CA PRO A 270 -11.10 -39.43 -0.73
C PRO A 270 -10.99 -37.91 -0.92
N GLU A 271 -10.00 -37.43 -1.69
CA GLU A 271 -9.73 -36.01 -1.84
C GLU A 271 -10.53 -35.38 -2.99
N TYR A 272 -11.02 -34.15 -2.75
CA TYR A 272 -11.49 -33.24 -3.78
C TYR A 272 -10.44 -32.19 -4.02
N ARG A 273 -9.97 -32.10 -5.26
CA ARG A 273 -8.92 -31.14 -5.67
C ARG A 273 -9.53 -30.10 -6.60
N ILE A 274 -9.52 -28.85 -6.19
CA ILE A 274 -9.85 -27.73 -7.07
C ILE A 274 -8.60 -27.46 -7.89
N ILE A 275 -8.63 -27.77 -9.18
CA ILE A 275 -7.48 -27.72 -10.08
C ILE A 275 -7.40 -26.43 -10.88
N ASP A 276 -8.54 -25.74 -11.02
CA ASP A 276 -8.63 -24.53 -11.83
C ASP A 276 -9.88 -23.72 -11.45
N TYR A 277 -9.88 -22.44 -11.84
CA TYR A 277 -10.99 -21.51 -11.61
C TYR A 277 -11.09 -20.56 -12.80
N TYR A 278 -12.30 -20.21 -13.19
CA TYR A 278 -12.56 -19.18 -14.19
C TYR A 278 -13.70 -18.27 -13.74
N TYR A 279 -13.53 -16.97 -13.90
CA TYR A 279 -14.53 -15.97 -13.59
C TYR A 279 -14.56 -14.90 -14.67
N ASN A 280 -15.75 -14.54 -15.14
CA ASN A 280 -15.94 -13.43 -16.06
C ASN A 280 -17.40 -12.93 -15.99
N PHE A 281 -17.67 -11.75 -16.54
CA PHE A 281 -18.98 -11.11 -16.53
C PHE A 281 -19.32 -10.55 -17.93
N HIS A 282 -20.61 -10.32 -18.17
CA HIS A 282 -21.14 -9.80 -19.45
C HIS A 282 -20.79 -10.63 -20.69
N HIS A 283 -20.69 -11.95 -20.55
CA HIS A 283 -20.49 -12.87 -21.66
C HIS A 283 -21.66 -13.83 -21.84
N LYS A 284 -21.94 -14.17 -23.12
CA LYS A 284 -22.93 -15.19 -23.45
C LYS A 284 -22.39 -16.59 -23.13
N LEU A 285 -23.29 -17.56 -22.94
CA LEU A 285 -22.95 -18.94 -22.59
C LEU A 285 -21.96 -19.60 -23.58
N ALA A 286 -22.00 -19.22 -24.85
CA ALA A 286 -21.06 -19.71 -25.87
C ALA A 286 -19.60 -19.41 -25.52
N HIS A 287 -19.30 -18.24 -24.93
CA HIS A 287 -17.96 -17.90 -24.48
C HIS A 287 -17.45 -18.90 -23.43
N TYR A 288 -18.28 -19.26 -22.49
CA TYR A 288 -17.89 -20.23 -21.45
C TYR A 288 -17.67 -21.62 -22.01
N PHE A 289 -18.44 -22.04 -23.05
CA PHE A 289 -18.16 -23.29 -23.76
C PHE A 289 -16.80 -23.25 -24.48
N GLU A 290 -16.42 -22.16 -25.07
CA GLU A 290 -15.07 -21.99 -25.65
C GLU A 290 -13.97 -22.11 -24.58
N ILE A 291 -14.17 -21.54 -23.38
CA ILE A 291 -13.25 -21.71 -22.25
C ILE A 291 -13.12 -23.17 -21.86
N LEU A 292 -14.22 -23.87 -21.67
CA LEU A 292 -14.21 -25.32 -21.35
C LEU A 292 -13.43 -26.12 -22.40
N GLN A 293 -13.67 -25.86 -23.69
CA GLN A 293 -12.97 -26.53 -24.78
C GLN A 293 -11.49 -26.23 -24.83
N SER A 294 -11.11 -24.98 -24.55
CA SER A 294 -9.70 -24.53 -24.54
C SER A 294 -8.86 -25.21 -23.46
N LYS A 295 -9.47 -25.59 -22.32
CA LYS A 295 -8.81 -26.28 -21.21
C LYS A 295 -8.43 -27.74 -21.53
N LYS A 296 -9.06 -28.35 -22.51
CA LYS A 296 -8.82 -29.74 -22.95
C LYS A 296 -8.93 -30.78 -21.83
N TYR A 297 -9.75 -30.51 -20.83
CA TYR A 297 -10.03 -31.48 -19.76
C TYR A 297 -10.99 -32.56 -20.21
N ASN A 298 -10.91 -33.74 -19.59
CA ASN A 298 -11.89 -34.78 -19.76
C ASN A 298 -13.02 -34.57 -18.74
N TYR A 299 -14.18 -34.07 -19.20
CA TYR A 299 -15.30 -33.70 -18.33
C TYR A 299 -16.19 -34.91 -18.04
N GLU A 300 -16.46 -35.16 -16.74
CA GLU A 300 -17.42 -36.16 -16.28
C GLU A 300 -18.81 -35.56 -16.06
N GLY A 301 -18.86 -34.36 -15.49
CA GLY A 301 -20.10 -33.69 -15.16
C GLY A 301 -20.00 -32.18 -15.01
N HIS A 302 -21.16 -31.54 -15.26
CA HIS A 302 -21.36 -30.09 -15.05
C HIS A 302 -22.50 -29.91 -14.05
N TYR A 303 -22.21 -29.29 -12.93
CA TYR A 303 -23.13 -29.02 -11.84
C TYR A 303 -23.55 -27.55 -11.92
N LEU A 304 -24.82 -27.33 -12.28
CA LEU A 304 -25.37 -26.01 -12.54
C LEU A 304 -26.31 -25.60 -11.40
N PRO A 305 -26.42 -24.28 -11.11
CA PRO A 305 -27.37 -23.79 -10.13
C PRO A 305 -28.84 -23.99 -10.59
N HIS A 306 -29.76 -23.82 -9.68
CA HIS A 306 -31.19 -24.10 -9.90
C HIS A 306 -31.82 -23.25 -11.02
N ASP A 307 -31.34 -22.02 -11.23
CA ASP A 307 -31.81 -21.11 -12.26
C ASP A 307 -31.40 -21.51 -13.69
N ALA A 308 -30.44 -22.40 -13.84
CA ALA A 308 -30.07 -22.96 -15.16
C ALA A 308 -31.16 -23.78 -15.85
N ASP A 309 -32.20 -24.16 -15.13
CA ASP A 309 -33.36 -24.92 -15.66
C ASP A 309 -34.57 -24.03 -16.02
N TYR A 310 -34.46 -22.70 -15.77
CA TYR A 310 -35.51 -21.76 -16.16
C TYR A 310 -35.36 -21.28 -17.61
N GLU A 311 -36.51 -21.13 -18.28
CA GLU A 311 -36.52 -20.51 -19.61
C GLU A 311 -36.29 -19.01 -19.49
N LEU A 312 -35.22 -18.49 -20.13
CA LEU A 312 -34.95 -17.05 -20.20
C LEU A 312 -35.90 -16.42 -21.23
N LEU A 313 -36.54 -15.31 -20.88
CA LEU A 313 -37.38 -14.52 -21.78
C LEU A 313 -36.62 -14.20 -23.09
N GLY A 314 -37.12 -14.76 -24.22
CA GLY A 314 -36.50 -14.57 -25.55
C GLY A 314 -35.51 -15.65 -25.99
N GLN A 315 -35.24 -16.67 -25.17
CA GLN A 315 -34.47 -17.87 -25.56
C GLN A 315 -35.39 -19.11 -25.53
N MET A 316 -35.39 -19.88 -26.63
CA MET A 316 -36.21 -21.12 -26.74
C MET A 316 -35.61 -22.33 -26.00
N GLN A 317 -34.51 -22.14 -25.28
CA GLN A 317 -33.77 -23.24 -24.64
C GLN A 317 -33.24 -22.80 -23.26
N THR A 318 -33.34 -23.72 -22.28
CA THR A 318 -32.72 -23.55 -20.97
C THR A 318 -31.19 -23.69 -21.06
N ILE A 319 -30.47 -23.14 -20.11
CA ILE A 319 -29.00 -23.31 -20.02
C ILE A 319 -28.65 -24.78 -19.91
N LYS A 320 -29.36 -25.53 -19.08
CA LYS A 320 -29.21 -27.00 -18.93
C LYS A 320 -29.30 -27.72 -20.27
N ARG A 321 -30.26 -27.37 -21.12
CA ARG A 321 -30.42 -27.98 -22.43
C ARG A 321 -29.26 -27.69 -23.36
N GLN A 322 -28.74 -26.47 -23.35
CA GLN A 322 -27.54 -26.09 -24.10
C GLN A 322 -26.32 -26.89 -23.68
N PHE A 323 -26.16 -27.17 -22.36
CA PHE A 323 -25.12 -28.06 -21.86
C PHE A 323 -25.26 -29.49 -22.35
N MET A 324 -26.49 -30.07 -22.33
CA MET A 324 -26.74 -31.41 -22.84
C MET A 324 -26.41 -31.55 -24.34
N GLU A 325 -26.64 -30.50 -25.11
CA GLU A 325 -26.33 -30.48 -26.55
C GLU A 325 -24.83 -30.39 -26.81
N ASN A 326 -24.10 -29.59 -26.04
CA ASN A 326 -22.66 -29.39 -26.23
C ASN A 326 -21.78 -30.47 -25.55
N TYR A 327 -22.30 -31.12 -24.51
CA TYR A 327 -21.59 -32.14 -23.73
C TYR A 327 -22.49 -33.40 -23.54
N PRO A 328 -22.84 -34.13 -24.63
CA PRO A 328 -23.79 -35.23 -24.57
C PRO A 328 -23.29 -36.44 -23.74
N ASN A 329 -21.99 -36.55 -23.55
CA ASN A 329 -21.35 -37.60 -22.76
C ASN A 329 -21.09 -37.22 -21.29
N ALA A 330 -21.31 -35.96 -20.91
CA ALA A 330 -21.13 -35.50 -19.54
C ALA A 330 -22.48 -35.52 -18.80
N ARG A 331 -22.41 -35.76 -17.50
CA ARG A 331 -23.56 -35.64 -16.62
C ARG A 331 -23.90 -34.16 -16.39
N ILE A 332 -25.15 -33.77 -16.73
CA ILE A 332 -25.64 -32.43 -16.44
C ILE A 332 -26.58 -32.50 -15.23
N GLN A 333 -26.22 -31.89 -14.14
CA GLN A 333 -26.97 -31.92 -12.88
C GLN A 333 -27.30 -30.51 -12.40
N ILE A 334 -28.56 -30.28 -12.08
CA ILE A 334 -28.97 -29.09 -11.33
C ILE A 334 -28.73 -29.36 -9.85
N VAL A 335 -28.13 -28.39 -9.16
CA VAL A 335 -27.92 -28.41 -7.72
C VAL A 335 -28.97 -27.50 -7.09
N ASP A 336 -29.75 -28.03 -6.17
CA ASP A 336 -30.72 -27.25 -5.41
C ASP A 336 -29.97 -26.24 -4.55
N GLY A 337 -30.42 -24.98 -4.54
CA GLY A 337 -29.89 -23.96 -3.68
C GLY A 337 -29.99 -24.41 -2.22
N ALA A 338 -28.90 -24.29 -1.47
CA ALA A 338 -28.99 -24.40 -0.02
C ALA A 338 -29.89 -23.26 0.48
N GLY A 339 -31.09 -23.60 0.97
CA GLY A 339 -32.02 -22.69 1.57
C GLY A 339 -31.49 -22.08 2.88
#